data_a3e39e31183e9dd91ce8e73641b993e1
#
_entry.id   a3e39e31183e9dd91ce8e73641b993e1
#
_cell.length_a   1.000
_cell.length_b   1.000
_cell.length_c   1.000
_cell.angle_alpha   90.00
_cell.angle_beta   90.00
_cell.angle_gamma   90.00
#
_symmetry.space_group_name_H-M   'P 1'
#
loop_
_entity.id
_entity.type
_entity.pdbx_description
1 polymer ?
#
loop_
_entity_poly.entity_id
_entity_poly.type
_entity_poly.pdbx_seq_one_letter_code
_entity_poly.pdbx_strand_id
1 'polypeptide(L)'
;MKIIDKLDNSMMSEFASCPRKFYYRYALNLTSKDGSSLFKPEFGSALHSALEQHYSGNGLDKAKEAFTRHWMPYEGHDVKGIRCLIKGLKIIEGYVTTFPFSDEHFEVVNIKDVELAGAVDMGNFLFLYRADLLVRDKNNGAYKVLDHKTTAYKGFLTPKPNQQLCGYAYALGEQTGQKIETAILNILHFTKLQINFMREEISFPFDYIQEEWVKDVRLWAENIKNSCRIDHFPKNTSMCTAYGGCQFIHLCKHKMGSPTHQTLLSSLYKEHKWEPFEGAREETKETAKC
;
A
#
# COMPACT_ATOMS: atom_id res chain seq x y z
N MET A 1 -3.21 6.48 -26.11
CA MET A 1 -3.72 5.95 -24.83
C MET A 1 -4.18 7.09 -23.93
N LYS A 2 -5.14 6.86 -22.98
CA LYS A 2 -5.54 7.89 -22.00
C LYS A 2 -4.34 8.24 -21.10
N ILE A 3 -4.11 9.52 -20.85
CA ILE A 3 -3.08 9.97 -19.91
C ILE A 3 -3.53 9.63 -18.49
N ILE A 4 -2.62 9.06 -17.72
CA ILE A 4 -2.82 8.77 -16.30
C ILE A 4 -2.34 9.97 -15.52
N ASP A 5 -3.24 10.64 -14.82
CA ASP A 5 -3.01 11.87 -14.07
C ASP A 5 -3.34 11.75 -12.57
N LYS A 6 -3.76 10.57 -12.14
CA LYS A 6 -3.97 10.20 -10.74
C LYS A 6 -3.01 9.06 -10.39
N LEU A 7 -2.09 9.32 -9.49
CA LEU A 7 -0.97 8.42 -9.18
C LEU A 7 -0.81 8.28 -7.67
N ASP A 8 -0.53 7.08 -7.22
CA ASP A 8 -0.09 6.80 -5.85
C ASP A 8 1.35 6.28 -5.80
N ASN A 9 1.86 6.09 -4.61
CA ASN A 9 3.21 5.56 -4.41
C ASN A 9 3.40 4.16 -5.00
N SER A 10 2.38 3.29 -4.95
CA SER A 10 2.46 1.93 -5.49
C SER A 10 2.59 1.94 -7.02
N MET A 11 1.83 2.81 -7.68
CA MET A 11 1.91 3.02 -9.12
C MET A 11 3.28 3.53 -9.55
N MET A 12 3.80 4.56 -8.88
CA MET A 12 5.12 5.11 -9.18
C MET A 12 6.23 4.10 -8.94
N SER A 13 6.19 3.38 -7.83
CA SER A 13 7.14 2.32 -7.49
C SER A 13 7.10 1.16 -8.50
N GLU A 14 5.91 0.78 -8.97
CA GLU A 14 5.79 -0.26 -9.99
C GLU A 14 6.30 0.22 -11.35
N PHE A 15 6.05 1.47 -11.73
CA PHE A 15 6.61 2.06 -12.95
C PHE A 15 8.15 2.12 -12.87
N ALA A 16 8.70 2.57 -11.75
CA ALA A 16 10.15 2.60 -11.52
C ALA A 16 10.79 1.21 -11.61
N SER A 17 10.11 0.19 -11.10
CA SER A 17 10.60 -1.18 -11.17
C SER A 17 10.51 -1.76 -12.58
N CYS A 18 9.39 -1.62 -13.26
CA CYS A 18 9.20 -2.07 -14.64
C CYS A 18 8.01 -1.34 -15.30
N PRO A 19 8.25 -0.36 -16.20
CA PRO A 19 7.17 0.35 -16.89
C PRO A 19 6.20 -0.57 -17.62
N ARG A 20 6.65 -1.70 -18.20
CA ARG A 20 5.77 -2.67 -18.86
C ARG A 20 4.83 -3.38 -17.88
N LYS A 21 5.28 -3.65 -16.65
CA LYS A 21 4.43 -4.22 -15.60
C LYS A 21 3.36 -3.24 -15.17
N PHE A 22 3.74 -1.96 -14.96
CA PHE A 22 2.81 -0.86 -14.73
C PHE A 22 1.75 -0.75 -15.82
N TYR A 23 2.15 -0.82 -17.10
CA TYR A 23 1.22 -0.76 -18.24
C TYR A 23 0.14 -1.83 -18.16
N TYR A 24 0.53 -3.10 -17.95
CA TYR A 24 -0.45 -4.17 -17.84
C TYR A 24 -1.37 -3.99 -16.62
N ARG A 25 -0.81 -3.62 -15.49
CA ARG A 25 -1.56 -3.55 -14.25
C ARG A 25 -2.49 -2.34 -14.15
N TYR A 26 -2.00 -1.15 -14.48
CA TYR A 26 -2.72 0.12 -14.24
C TYR A 26 -3.27 0.77 -15.51
N ALA A 27 -2.58 0.66 -16.65
CA ALA A 27 -3.10 1.23 -17.88
C ALA A 27 -4.13 0.32 -18.56
N LEU A 28 -3.93 -1.00 -18.50
CA LEU A 28 -4.86 -2.01 -19.01
C LEU A 28 -5.73 -2.66 -17.92
N ASN A 29 -5.54 -2.32 -16.65
CA ASN A 29 -6.28 -2.88 -15.52
C ASN A 29 -6.29 -4.41 -15.48
N LEU A 30 -5.14 -5.07 -15.70
CA LEU A 30 -5.07 -6.52 -15.77
C LEU A 30 -4.60 -7.15 -14.46
N THR A 31 -5.21 -8.27 -14.11
CA THR A 31 -4.74 -9.19 -13.08
C THR A 31 -4.82 -10.63 -13.56
N SER A 32 -4.02 -11.52 -12.98
CA SER A 32 -4.07 -12.95 -13.29
C SER A 32 -5.41 -13.57 -12.86
N LYS A 33 -5.94 -14.49 -13.65
CA LYS A 33 -7.17 -15.22 -13.32
C LYS A 33 -6.96 -16.28 -12.24
N ASP A 34 -5.74 -16.80 -12.10
CA ASP A 34 -5.47 -17.90 -11.17
C ASP A 34 -5.54 -17.51 -9.69
N GLY A 35 -5.48 -16.18 -9.38
CA GLY A 35 -5.59 -15.68 -8.02
C GLY A 35 -4.48 -16.13 -7.05
N SER A 36 -3.62 -17.07 -7.49
CA SER A 36 -2.61 -17.70 -6.63
C SER A 36 -1.58 -16.75 -6.04
N SER A 37 -1.43 -15.57 -6.64
CA SER A 37 -0.54 -14.52 -6.15
C SER A 37 -1.19 -13.57 -5.13
N LEU A 38 -2.52 -13.60 -4.98
CA LEU A 38 -3.26 -12.59 -4.21
C LEU A 38 -3.32 -12.88 -2.71
N PHE A 39 -3.33 -14.15 -2.28
CA PHE A 39 -3.53 -14.47 -0.86
C PHE A 39 -2.50 -13.84 0.09
N LYS A 40 -1.28 -13.55 -0.38
CA LYS A 40 -0.25 -12.92 0.46
C LYS A 40 -0.54 -11.45 0.78
N PRO A 41 -0.80 -10.59 -0.23
CA PRO A 41 -1.23 -9.24 0.06
C PRO A 41 -2.58 -9.19 0.79
N GLU A 42 -3.52 -10.09 0.47
CA GLU A 42 -4.83 -10.12 1.11
C GLU A 42 -4.77 -10.46 2.60
N PHE A 43 -3.82 -11.28 3.04
CA PHE A 43 -3.59 -11.50 4.47
C PHE A 43 -3.14 -10.22 5.17
N GLY A 44 -2.30 -9.42 4.52
CA GLY A 44 -1.92 -8.10 4.98
C GLY A 44 -3.12 -7.16 5.08
N SER A 45 -3.91 -7.06 4.01
CA SER A 45 -5.11 -6.23 3.96
C SER A 45 -6.14 -6.64 5.04
N ALA A 46 -6.31 -7.94 5.29
CA ALA A 46 -7.17 -8.43 6.36
C ALA A 46 -6.67 -7.99 7.75
N LEU A 47 -5.35 -8.02 7.99
CA LEU A 47 -4.77 -7.49 9.23
C LEU A 47 -4.95 -5.97 9.37
N HIS A 48 -4.77 -5.20 8.28
CA HIS A 48 -5.06 -3.76 8.28
C HIS A 48 -6.53 -3.48 8.63
N SER A 49 -7.48 -4.22 8.05
CA SER A 49 -8.91 -4.09 8.41
C SER A 49 -9.19 -4.36 9.88
N ALA A 50 -8.47 -5.29 10.50
CA ALA A 50 -8.56 -5.53 11.94
C ALA A 50 -7.97 -4.38 12.77
N LEU A 51 -6.82 -3.86 12.37
CA LEU A 51 -6.16 -2.75 13.06
C LEU A 51 -6.95 -1.45 12.92
N GLU A 52 -7.61 -1.23 11.79
CA GLU A 52 -8.58 -0.15 11.61
C GLU A 52 -9.67 -0.19 12.70
N GLN A 53 -10.26 -1.37 12.97
CA GLN A 53 -11.25 -1.52 14.03
C GLN A 53 -10.68 -1.26 15.42
N HIS A 54 -9.45 -1.74 15.66
CA HIS A 54 -8.77 -1.51 16.92
C HIS A 54 -8.54 -0.01 17.20
N TYR A 55 -7.95 0.70 16.24
CA TYR A 55 -7.66 2.13 16.35
C TYR A 55 -8.90 3.04 16.19
N SER A 56 -10.01 2.49 15.72
CA SER A 56 -11.32 3.14 15.77
C SER A 56 -12.04 2.96 17.12
N GLY A 57 -11.42 2.28 18.10
CA GLY A 57 -11.99 2.06 19.43
C GLY A 57 -13.08 0.98 19.50
N ASN A 58 -13.24 0.16 18.43
CA ASN A 58 -14.33 -0.83 18.36
C ASN A 58 -14.02 -2.14 19.11
N GLY A 59 -12.79 -2.28 19.63
CA GLY A 59 -12.39 -3.40 20.47
C GLY A 59 -12.00 -4.67 19.71
N LEU A 60 -11.54 -5.66 20.47
CA LEU A 60 -10.92 -6.88 19.96
C LEU A 60 -11.87 -7.73 19.09
N ASP A 61 -13.13 -7.86 19.52
CA ASP A 61 -14.10 -8.72 18.81
C ASP A 61 -14.40 -8.19 17.41
N LYS A 62 -14.56 -6.86 17.28
CA LYS A 62 -14.76 -6.23 15.97
C LYS A 62 -13.53 -6.32 15.09
N ALA A 63 -12.33 -6.24 15.64
CA ALA A 63 -11.07 -6.46 14.92
C ALA A 63 -11.01 -7.89 14.38
N LYS A 64 -11.36 -8.90 15.19
CA LYS A 64 -11.42 -10.31 14.75
C LYS A 64 -12.47 -10.55 13.66
N GLU A 65 -13.66 -9.95 13.80
CA GLU A 65 -14.72 -10.04 12.78
C GLU A 65 -14.27 -9.44 11.45
N ALA A 66 -13.63 -8.26 11.45
CA ALA A 66 -13.14 -7.60 10.26
C ALA A 66 -12.08 -8.45 9.54
N PHE A 67 -11.10 -8.97 10.29
CA PHE A 67 -10.11 -9.90 9.75
C PHE A 67 -10.76 -11.12 9.12
N THR A 68 -11.66 -11.79 9.87
CA THR A 68 -12.30 -13.03 9.43
C THR A 68 -13.07 -12.81 8.14
N ARG A 69 -13.86 -11.74 8.06
CA ARG A 69 -14.65 -11.39 6.87
C ARG A 69 -13.78 -11.20 5.64
N HIS A 70 -12.64 -10.49 5.80
CA HIS A 70 -11.73 -10.21 4.70
C HIS A 70 -10.95 -11.46 4.27
N TRP A 71 -10.47 -12.27 5.24
CA TRP A 71 -9.57 -13.39 4.99
C TRP A 71 -10.28 -14.66 4.51
N MET A 72 -11.51 -14.93 4.94
CA MET A 72 -12.20 -16.20 4.65
C MET A 72 -12.21 -16.61 3.17
N PRO A 73 -12.35 -15.71 2.18
CA PRO A 73 -12.28 -16.09 0.76
C PRO A 73 -10.91 -16.68 0.34
N TYR A 74 -9.87 -16.48 1.12
CA TYR A 74 -8.48 -16.89 0.83
C TYR A 74 -7.99 -18.02 1.75
N GLU A 75 -8.82 -18.48 2.70
CA GLU A 75 -8.42 -19.54 3.62
C GLU A 75 -8.08 -20.82 2.86
N GLY A 76 -6.98 -21.47 3.26
CA GLY A 76 -6.48 -22.68 2.60
C GLY A 76 -5.57 -22.44 1.37
N HIS A 77 -5.42 -21.21 0.88
CA HIS A 77 -4.55 -20.93 -0.27
C HIS A 77 -3.05 -20.96 0.08
N ASP A 78 -2.67 -20.73 1.35
CA ASP A 78 -1.28 -20.85 1.78
C ASP A 78 -0.91 -22.30 2.14
N VAL A 79 -0.40 -23.03 1.16
CA VAL A 79 0.03 -24.43 1.32
C VAL A 79 1.07 -24.61 2.45
N LYS A 80 1.85 -23.54 2.76
CA LYS A 80 2.83 -23.54 3.86
C LYS A 80 2.17 -23.36 5.23
N GLY A 81 0.90 -22.97 5.28
CA GLY A 81 0.12 -22.76 6.49
C GLY A 81 0.64 -21.63 7.39
N ILE A 82 1.37 -20.65 6.81
CA ILE A 82 1.86 -19.50 7.55
C ILE A 82 0.74 -18.47 7.70
N ARG A 83 -0.12 -18.36 6.67
CA ARG A 83 -1.27 -17.45 6.61
C ARG A 83 -2.54 -18.26 6.65
N CYS A 84 -3.17 -18.28 7.81
CA CYS A 84 -4.44 -18.96 8.04
C CYS A 84 -5.26 -18.19 9.08
N LEU A 85 -6.55 -18.49 9.16
CA LEU A 85 -7.49 -17.81 10.09
C LEU A 85 -6.96 -17.83 11.52
N ILE A 86 -6.57 -18.98 12.04
CA ILE A 86 -6.08 -19.13 13.41
C ILE A 86 -4.85 -18.27 13.66
N LYS A 87 -3.92 -18.21 12.71
CA LYS A 87 -2.71 -17.40 12.84
C LYS A 87 -3.06 -15.91 12.86
N GLY A 88 -3.96 -15.45 11.97
CA GLY A 88 -4.41 -14.07 11.94
C GLY A 88 -5.07 -13.64 13.25
N LEU A 89 -5.98 -14.45 13.79
CA LEU A 89 -6.63 -14.16 15.07
C LEU A 89 -5.62 -14.06 16.22
N LYS A 90 -4.61 -14.95 16.28
CA LYS A 90 -3.52 -14.87 17.27
C LYS A 90 -2.66 -13.61 17.11
N ILE A 91 -2.41 -13.19 15.87
CA ILE A 91 -1.67 -11.92 15.61
C ILE A 91 -2.47 -10.75 16.17
N ILE A 92 -3.78 -10.67 15.92
CA ILE A 92 -4.63 -9.59 16.39
C ILE A 92 -4.69 -9.56 17.92
N GLU A 93 -4.91 -10.70 18.57
CA GLU A 93 -4.91 -10.81 20.03
C GLU A 93 -3.59 -10.33 20.66
N GLY A 94 -2.47 -10.85 20.15
CA GLY A 94 -1.15 -10.46 20.61
C GLY A 94 -0.86 -8.98 20.37
N TYR A 95 -1.29 -8.44 19.23
CA TYR A 95 -1.11 -7.04 18.89
C TYR A 95 -1.86 -6.13 19.85
N VAL A 96 -3.16 -6.36 20.04
CA VAL A 96 -4.01 -5.56 20.93
C VAL A 96 -3.55 -5.61 22.39
N THR A 97 -2.98 -6.76 22.81
CA THR A 97 -2.39 -6.90 24.14
C THR A 97 -1.07 -6.12 24.27
N THR A 98 -0.23 -6.14 23.23
CA THR A 98 1.07 -5.44 23.23
C THR A 98 0.90 -3.93 23.08
N PHE A 99 -0.03 -3.52 22.24
CA PHE A 99 -0.31 -2.12 21.93
C PHE A 99 -1.80 -1.81 22.12
N PRO A 100 -2.23 -1.54 23.36
CA PRO A 100 -3.61 -1.21 23.65
C PRO A 100 -4.03 0.10 22.97
N PHE A 101 -5.32 0.30 22.79
CA PHE A 101 -5.87 1.53 22.20
C PHE A 101 -5.41 2.79 22.94
N SER A 102 -5.32 2.71 24.26
CA SER A 102 -4.76 3.76 25.13
C SER A 102 -3.23 3.68 25.18
N ASP A 103 -2.58 3.86 24.06
CA ASP A 103 -1.12 3.84 23.96
C ASP A 103 -0.47 4.91 24.84
N GLU A 104 0.68 4.58 25.46
CA GLU A 104 1.38 5.49 26.38
C GLU A 104 2.14 6.59 25.63
N HIS A 105 2.56 6.34 24.40
CA HIS A 105 3.45 7.21 23.64
C HIS A 105 2.72 8.15 22.68
N PHE A 106 1.61 7.69 22.11
CA PHE A 106 0.83 8.49 21.16
C PHE A 106 -0.67 8.30 21.35
N GLU A 107 -1.42 9.20 20.73
CA GLU A 107 -2.87 9.11 20.62
C GLU A 107 -3.34 9.28 19.19
N VAL A 108 -4.39 8.60 18.80
CA VAL A 108 -5.15 8.89 17.58
C VAL A 108 -5.92 10.16 17.82
N VAL A 109 -5.62 11.22 17.08
CA VAL A 109 -6.17 12.56 17.34
C VAL A 109 -7.67 12.58 17.12
N ASN A 110 -8.13 11.90 16.06
CA ASN A 110 -9.53 11.79 15.71
C ASN A 110 -9.77 10.39 15.10
N ILE A 111 -10.93 9.82 15.32
CA ILE A 111 -11.33 8.55 14.69
C ILE A 111 -11.34 8.64 13.15
N LYS A 112 -11.47 9.85 12.61
CA LYS A 112 -11.34 10.13 11.18
C LYS A 112 -9.88 10.01 10.69
N ASP A 113 -8.91 10.00 11.60
CA ASP A 113 -7.48 9.89 11.31
C ASP A 113 -7.01 8.42 11.18
N VAL A 114 -7.96 7.48 11.14
CA VAL A 114 -7.76 6.05 10.85
C VAL A 114 -8.12 5.78 9.39
N GLU A 115 -7.21 5.14 8.65
CA GLU A 115 -7.36 4.87 7.21
C GLU A 115 -7.66 6.15 6.40
N LEU A 116 -6.86 7.18 6.67
CA LEU A 116 -6.97 8.46 5.96
C LEU A 116 -6.63 8.30 4.49
N ALA A 117 -7.57 8.60 3.63
CA ALA A 117 -7.35 8.61 2.20
C ALA A 117 -7.68 9.98 1.60
N GLY A 118 -6.98 10.36 0.56
CA GLY A 118 -7.19 11.65 -0.08
C GLY A 118 -6.34 11.84 -1.32
N ALA A 119 -6.42 13.05 -1.85
CA ALA A 119 -5.64 13.47 -3.01
C ALA A 119 -5.02 14.84 -2.74
N VAL A 120 -3.78 15.03 -3.17
CA VAL A 120 -3.09 16.32 -3.14
C VAL A 120 -2.74 16.71 -4.57
N ASP A 121 -3.04 17.96 -4.92
CA ASP A 121 -2.67 18.51 -6.23
C ASP A 121 -1.15 18.81 -6.25
N MET A 122 -0.44 18.09 -7.12
CA MET A 122 0.99 18.28 -7.36
C MET A 122 1.28 19.21 -8.55
N GLY A 123 0.26 19.88 -9.07
CA GLY A 123 0.30 20.80 -10.21
C GLY A 123 0.07 20.12 -11.55
N ASN A 124 0.77 19.03 -11.85
CA ASN A 124 0.60 18.30 -13.09
C ASN A 124 -0.11 16.94 -12.92
N PHE A 125 -0.34 16.47 -11.69
CA PHE A 125 -1.09 15.26 -11.38
C PHE A 125 -1.66 15.32 -9.97
N LEU A 126 -2.62 14.46 -9.66
CA LEU A 126 -3.13 14.25 -8.32
C LEU A 126 -2.36 13.09 -7.65
N PHE A 127 -1.69 13.40 -6.55
CA PHE A 127 -1.07 12.39 -5.70
C PHE A 127 -2.13 11.79 -4.77
N LEU A 128 -2.43 10.51 -4.98
CA LEU A 128 -3.39 9.77 -4.18
C LEU A 128 -2.68 9.09 -3.02
N TYR A 129 -3.25 9.15 -1.84
CA TYR A 129 -2.69 8.50 -0.66
C TYR A 129 -3.77 7.82 0.19
N ARG A 130 -3.35 6.80 0.92
CA ARG A 130 -4.13 6.15 1.97
C ARG A 130 -3.16 5.79 3.09
N ALA A 131 -3.17 6.59 4.16
CA ALA A 131 -2.33 6.41 5.32
C ALA A 131 -3.11 5.66 6.40
N ASP A 132 -2.48 4.70 7.06
CA ASP A 132 -3.17 3.88 8.06
C ASP A 132 -3.62 4.73 9.25
N LEU A 133 -2.72 5.58 9.79
CA LEU A 133 -3.03 6.43 10.95
C LEU A 133 -2.28 7.76 10.90
N LEU A 134 -2.95 8.82 11.37
CA LEU A 134 -2.32 10.04 11.85
C LEU A 134 -2.40 10.06 13.38
N VAL A 135 -1.27 10.16 14.04
CA VAL A 135 -1.16 10.13 15.49
C VAL A 135 -0.43 11.37 16.01
N ARG A 136 -0.66 11.70 17.27
CA ARG A 136 0.06 12.77 17.97
C ARG A 136 0.88 12.18 19.12
N ASP A 137 2.15 12.51 19.17
CA ASP A 137 3.03 12.16 20.27
C ASP A 137 2.61 12.87 21.55
N LYS A 138 2.40 12.11 22.61
CA LYS A 138 1.91 12.65 23.89
C LYS A 138 2.97 13.47 24.66
N ASN A 139 4.26 13.26 24.36
CA ASN A 139 5.35 13.93 25.06
C ASN A 139 5.61 15.32 24.50
N ASN A 140 5.55 15.50 23.19
CA ASN A 140 5.93 16.75 22.53
C ASN A 140 4.83 17.35 21.63
N GLY A 141 3.71 16.68 21.48
CA GLY A 141 2.59 17.13 20.66
C GLY A 141 2.80 17.03 19.15
N ALA A 142 3.92 16.46 18.69
CA ALA A 142 4.23 16.34 17.28
C ALA A 142 3.31 15.35 16.56
N TYR A 143 2.90 15.69 15.35
CA TYR A 143 2.14 14.78 14.49
C TYR A 143 3.08 13.80 13.81
N LYS A 144 2.69 12.52 13.76
CA LYS A 144 3.43 11.42 13.13
C LYS A 144 2.47 10.58 12.27
N VAL A 145 2.99 10.07 11.17
CA VAL A 145 2.30 9.00 10.41
C VAL A 145 2.63 7.67 11.04
N LEU A 146 1.62 6.82 11.27
CA LEU A 146 1.87 5.42 11.62
C LEU A 146 1.40 4.53 10.47
N ASP A 147 2.26 3.65 10.01
CA ASP A 147 2.04 2.74 8.88
C ASP A 147 2.28 1.30 9.33
N HIS A 148 1.31 0.44 9.08
CA HIS A 148 1.37 -0.97 9.43
C HIS A 148 2.06 -1.79 8.33
N LYS A 149 3.04 -2.56 8.70
CA LYS A 149 3.73 -3.49 7.78
C LYS A 149 3.64 -4.91 8.28
N THR A 150 3.12 -5.78 7.44
CA THR A 150 3.05 -7.22 7.71
C THR A 150 4.16 -7.94 6.96
N THR A 151 4.95 -8.74 7.63
CA THR A 151 6.05 -9.47 7.00
C THR A 151 6.27 -10.85 7.61
N ALA A 152 6.62 -11.81 6.74
CA ALA A 152 7.12 -13.12 7.14
C ALA A 152 8.66 -13.19 7.05
N TYR A 153 9.33 -12.07 6.77
CA TYR A 153 10.77 -12.01 6.53
C TYR A 153 11.50 -11.45 7.75
N LYS A 154 12.56 -12.13 8.21
CA LYS A 154 13.32 -11.75 9.40
C LYS A 154 14.23 -10.53 9.19
N GLY A 155 14.56 -10.19 7.96
CA GLY A 155 15.39 -9.05 7.57
C GLY A 155 14.60 -7.96 6.85
N PHE A 156 13.46 -7.58 7.40
CA PHE A 156 12.70 -6.46 6.83
C PHE A 156 13.47 -5.16 7.08
N LEU A 157 14.12 -4.69 6.03
CA LEU A 157 14.79 -3.39 6.02
C LEU A 157 13.91 -2.40 5.27
N THR A 158 13.52 -1.35 5.94
CA THR A 158 12.83 -0.23 5.29
C THR A 158 13.88 0.67 4.62
N PRO A 159 13.77 0.92 3.32
CA PRO A 159 14.63 1.91 2.66
C PRO A 159 14.52 3.28 3.35
N LYS A 160 15.66 3.97 3.48
CA LYS A 160 15.72 5.34 4.00
C LYS A 160 16.38 6.22 2.93
N PRO A 161 15.71 7.25 2.43
CA PRO A 161 14.32 7.65 2.72
C PRO A 161 13.29 6.66 2.19
N ASN A 162 12.13 6.58 2.86
CA ASN A 162 11.01 5.75 2.43
C ASN A 162 10.02 6.60 1.65
N GLN A 163 9.89 6.34 0.36
CA GLN A 163 9.05 7.12 -0.56
C GLN A 163 7.58 7.15 -0.15
N GLN A 164 7.04 6.04 0.35
CA GLN A 164 5.65 5.96 0.79
C GLN A 164 5.40 6.82 2.01
N LEU A 165 6.28 6.75 3.02
CA LEU A 165 6.14 7.52 4.25
C LEU A 165 6.35 9.02 4.01
N CYS A 166 7.29 9.40 3.14
CA CYS A 166 7.44 10.80 2.71
C CYS A 166 6.17 11.31 2.03
N GLY A 167 5.55 10.48 1.18
CA GLY A 167 4.30 10.82 0.53
C GLY A 167 3.14 11.03 1.50
N TYR A 168 3.03 10.18 2.51
CA TYR A 168 2.04 10.36 3.57
C TYR A 168 2.30 11.61 4.40
N ALA A 169 3.55 11.84 4.80
CA ALA A 169 3.92 13.03 5.57
C ALA A 169 3.65 14.33 4.79
N TYR A 170 3.98 14.34 3.49
CA TYR A 170 3.65 15.47 2.61
C TYR A 170 2.14 15.68 2.52
N ALA A 171 1.40 14.64 2.14
CA ALA A 171 -0.04 14.74 1.90
C ALA A 171 -0.83 15.14 3.15
N LEU A 172 -0.52 14.53 4.29
CA LEU A 172 -1.17 14.86 5.55
C LEU A 172 -0.71 16.23 6.08
N GLY A 173 0.54 16.62 5.82
CA GLY A 173 1.03 17.97 6.10
C GLY A 173 0.23 19.05 5.37
N GLU A 174 0.02 18.87 4.06
CA GLU A 174 -0.80 19.80 3.24
C GLU A 174 -2.27 19.82 3.71
N GLN A 175 -2.83 18.68 4.08
CA GLN A 175 -4.23 18.57 4.50
C GLN A 175 -4.48 19.18 5.88
N THR A 176 -3.55 19.00 6.81
CA THR A 176 -3.72 19.40 8.23
C THR A 176 -3.08 20.73 8.58
N GLY A 177 -2.20 21.25 7.73
CA GLY A 177 -1.35 22.40 8.02
C GLY A 177 -0.26 22.11 9.07
N GLN A 178 0.01 20.82 9.35
CA GLN A 178 0.98 20.39 10.36
C GLN A 178 2.29 19.96 9.71
N LYS A 179 3.40 20.26 10.40
CA LYS A 179 4.72 19.77 9.99
C LYS A 179 4.88 18.32 10.46
N ILE A 180 5.02 17.38 9.52
CA ILE A 180 5.19 15.96 9.81
C ILE A 180 6.59 15.54 9.34
N GLU A 181 7.46 15.21 10.28
CA GLU A 181 8.88 14.86 10.04
C GLU A 181 9.23 13.47 10.54
N THR A 182 8.25 12.75 11.07
CA THR A 182 8.47 11.42 11.64
C THR A 182 7.32 10.49 11.25
N ALA A 183 7.68 9.27 10.90
CA ALA A 183 6.74 8.18 10.76
C ALA A 183 7.09 7.05 11.75
N ILE A 184 6.07 6.30 12.17
CA ILE A 184 6.20 5.09 12.96
C ILE A 184 5.89 3.91 12.06
N LEU A 185 6.88 3.10 11.77
CA LEU A 185 6.68 1.80 11.15
C LEU A 185 6.27 0.80 12.20
N ASN A 186 5.05 0.32 12.08
CA ASN A 186 4.47 -0.66 12.97
C ASN A 186 4.51 -2.03 12.30
N ILE A 187 5.48 -2.86 12.68
CA ILE A 187 5.85 -4.09 11.99
C ILE A 187 5.24 -5.29 12.71
N LEU A 188 4.35 -5.99 12.01
CA LEU A 188 3.79 -7.27 12.41
C LEU A 188 4.58 -8.38 11.71
N HIS A 189 5.63 -8.87 12.39
CA HIS A 189 6.45 -9.97 11.88
C HIS A 189 5.89 -11.30 12.35
N PHE A 190 5.62 -12.20 11.41
CA PHE A 190 5.15 -13.54 11.76
C PHE A 190 5.76 -14.61 10.84
N THR A 191 6.08 -15.74 11.46
CA THR A 191 6.53 -16.95 10.78
C THR A 191 5.60 -18.10 11.15
N LYS A 192 5.91 -19.31 10.73
CA LYS A 192 5.17 -20.50 11.18
C LYS A 192 5.17 -20.63 12.71
N LEU A 193 6.29 -20.30 13.37
CA LEU A 193 6.51 -20.53 14.78
C LEU A 193 6.39 -19.30 15.67
N GLN A 194 6.62 -18.11 15.13
CA GLN A 194 6.77 -16.87 15.92
C GLN A 194 5.84 -15.77 15.43
N ILE A 195 5.44 -14.92 16.37
CA ILE A 195 4.77 -13.66 16.15
C ILE A 195 5.51 -12.61 16.97
N ASN A 196 5.94 -11.53 16.34
CA ASN A 196 6.65 -10.44 17.00
C ASN A 196 6.09 -9.11 16.49
N PHE A 197 6.02 -8.13 17.36
CA PHE A 197 5.59 -6.78 17.06
C PHE A 197 6.74 -5.82 17.36
N MET A 198 6.99 -4.91 16.44
CA MET A 198 8.05 -3.91 16.56
C MET A 198 7.52 -2.56 16.07
N ARG A 199 7.98 -1.48 16.68
CA ARG A 199 7.77 -0.13 16.18
C ARG A 199 9.13 0.52 15.93
N GLU A 200 9.32 1.06 14.76
CA GLU A 200 10.53 1.79 14.37
C GLU A 200 10.13 3.21 13.99
N GLU A 201 10.71 4.20 14.67
CA GLU A 201 10.57 5.59 14.26
C GLU A 201 11.54 5.91 13.13
N ILE A 202 11.03 6.52 12.07
CA ILE A 202 11.78 6.99 10.92
C ILE A 202 11.59 8.48 10.82
N SER A 203 12.68 9.21 11.01
CA SER A 203 12.69 10.65 10.83
C SER A 203 13.21 11.02 9.44
N PHE A 204 12.64 12.05 8.86
CA PHE A 204 13.05 12.64 7.60
C PHE A 204 12.99 14.17 7.70
N PRO A 205 14.02 14.89 7.20
CA PRO A 205 14.01 16.35 7.23
C PRO A 205 12.84 16.90 6.41
N PHE A 206 12.22 17.95 6.92
CA PHE A 206 11.08 18.57 6.23
C PHE A 206 11.47 19.16 4.87
N ASP A 207 12.63 19.78 4.78
CA ASP A 207 13.20 20.32 3.56
C ASP A 207 13.46 19.23 2.52
N TYR A 208 13.91 18.03 2.93
CA TYR A 208 14.02 16.89 2.03
C TYR A 208 12.68 16.56 1.36
N ILE A 209 11.57 16.54 2.14
CA ILE A 209 10.25 16.26 1.58
C ILE A 209 9.84 17.34 0.58
N GLN A 210 9.99 18.61 0.96
CA GLN A 210 9.53 19.74 0.15
C GLN A 210 10.37 19.97 -1.11
N GLU A 211 11.68 19.76 -1.00
CA GLU A 211 12.59 20.12 -2.08
C GLU A 211 13.03 18.94 -2.95
N GLU A 212 13.25 17.76 -2.37
CA GLU A 212 13.74 16.60 -3.12
C GLU A 212 12.65 15.59 -3.44
N TRP A 213 11.92 15.11 -2.44
CA TRP A 213 10.87 14.12 -2.67
C TRP A 213 9.79 14.63 -3.64
N VAL A 214 9.36 15.89 -3.50
CA VAL A 214 8.39 16.52 -4.43
C VAL A 214 8.92 16.56 -5.86
N LYS A 215 10.20 16.85 -6.06
CA LYS A 215 10.81 16.84 -7.40
C LYS A 215 10.87 15.43 -7.99
N ASP A 216 11.24 14.44 -7.17
CA ASP A 216 11.31 13.05 -7.59
C ASP A 216 9.94 12.54 -8.07
N VAL A 217 8.89 12.76 -7.29
CA VAL A 217 7.55 12.26 -7.67
C VAL A 217 6.97 12.99 -8.88
N ARG A 218 7.26 14.30 -9.04
CA ARG A 218 6.90 15.05 -10.24
C ARG A 218 7.60 14.52 -11.49
N LEU A 219 8.87 14.18 -11.38
CA LEU A 219 9.63 13.56 -12.46
C LEU A 219 9.09 12.16 -12.81
N TRP A 220 8.77 11.33 -11.82
CA TRP A 220 8.13 10.04 -12.06
C TRP A 220 6.78 10.17 -12.76
N ALA A 221 5.96 11.12 -12.32
CA ALA A 221 4.66 11.40 -12.94
C ALA A 221 4.83 11.84 -14.40
N GLU A 222 5.82 12.69 -14.71
CA GLU A 222 6.09 13.12 -16.09
C GLU A 222 6.58 11.96 -16.96
N ASN A 223 7.43 11.07 -16.43
CA ASN A 223 7.89 9.88 -17.13
C ASN A 223 6.74 8.92 -17.46
N ILE A 224 5.78 8.74 -16.53
CA ILE A 224 4.57 7.95 -16.76
C ILE A 224 3.73 8.58 -17.88
N LYS A 225 3.48 9.89 -17.80
CA LYS A 225 2.71 10.62 -18.83
C LYS A 225 3.37 10.57 -20.19
N ASN A 226 4.70 10.70 -20.23
CA ASN A 226 5.44 10.60 -21.48
C ASN A 226 5.28 9.20 -22.10
N SER A 227 5.39 8.15 -21.29
CA SER A 227 5.14 6.77 -21.74
C SER A 227 3.74 6.59 -22.31
N CYS A 228 2.73 7.24 -21.69
CA CYS A 228 1.37 7.28 -22.21
C CYS A 228 1.26 8.01 -23.56
N ARG A 229 1.93 9.18 -23.71
CA ARG A 229 1.90 9.99 -24.94
C ARG A 229 2.50 9.26 -26.14
N ILE A 230 3.63 8.60 -25.92
CA ILE A 230 4.32 7.85 -26.99
C ILE A 230 3.81 6.41 -27.14
N ASP A 231 2.85 5.99 -26.32
CA ASP A 231 2.29 4.63 -26.26
C ASP A 231 3.37 3.54 -26.15
N HIS A 232 4.39 3.83 -25.34
CA HIS A 232 5.51 2.90 -25.15
C HIS A 232 5.96 2.79 -23.69
N PHE A 233 6.01 1.55 -23.20
CA PHE A 233 6.43 1.19 -21.84
C PHE A 233 7.56 0.16 -21.94
N PRO A 234 8.82 0.56 -21.67
CA PRO A 234 9.95 -0.35 -21.78
C PRO A 234 9.87 -1.49 -20.77
N LYS A 235 10.50 -2.63 -21.11
CA LYS A 235 10.64 -3.77 -20.21
C LYS A 235 11.89 -3.61 -19.36
N ASN A 236 11.78 -3.89 -18.06
CA ASN A 236 12.94 -4.11 -17.21
C ASN A 236 13.04 -5.61 -16.90
N THR A 237 13.87 -6.32 -17.67
CA THR A 237 13.96 -7.78 -17.59
C THR A 237 14.60 -8.29 -16.30
N SER A 238 15.39 -7.46 -15.59
CA SER A 238 15.98 -7.83 -14.31
C SER A 238 14.92 -8.05 -13.22
N MET A 239 13.72 -7.47 -13.39
CA MET A 239 12.60 -7.60 -12.44
C MET A 239 11.71 -8.81 -12.73
N CYS A 240 11.93 -9.55 -13.82
CA CYS A 240 11.05 -10.65 -14.22
C CYS A 240 11.00 -11.81 -13.22
N THR A 241 12.09 -12.05 -12.50
CA THR A 241 12.24 -13.15 -11.52
C THR A 241 12.22 -12.66 -10.07
N ALA A 242 12.18 -11.34 -9.85
CA ALA A 242 12.16 -10.77 -8.52
C ALA A 242 10.84 -11.17 -7.76
N TYR A 243 10.96 -11.32 -6.44
CA TYR A 243 9.83 -11.56 -5.53
C TYR A 243 8.92 -12.76 -5.88
N GLY A 244 9.48 -13.80 -6.49
CA GLY A 244 8.73 -14.99 -6.89
C GLY A 244 8.21 -14.96 -8.33
N GLY A 245 8.60 -13.95 -9.11
CA GLY A 245 8.32 -13.84 -10.53
C GLY A 245 7.24 -12.81 -10.87
N CYS A 246 7.33 -12.30 -12.09
CA CYS A 246 6.35 -11.33 -12.61
C CYS A 246 5.11 -12.04 -13.15
N GLN A 247 3.93 -11.70 -12.65
CA GLN A 247 2.66 -12.28 -13.13
C GLN A 247 2.41 -12.09 -14.64
N PHE A 248 3.02 -11.08 -15.27
CA PHE A 248 2.85 -10.79 -16.70
C PHE A 248 3.96 -11.36 -17.59
N ILE A 249 4.83 -12.23 -17.07
CA ILE A 249 5.98 -12.75 -17.79
C ILE A 249 5.59 -13.46 -19.11
N HIS A 250 4.45 -14.15 -19.11
CA HIS A 250 3.96 -14.86 -20.30
C HIS A 250 3.58 -13.88 -21.42
N LEU A 251 2.95 -12.73 -21.10
CA LEU A 251 2.64 -11.70 -22.09
C LEU A 251 3.91 -11.05 -22.65
N CYS A 252 4.89 -10.79 -21.76
CA CYS A 252 6.13 -10.10 -22.14
C CYS A 252 7.01 -10.89 -23.11
N LYS A 253 6.86 -12.20 -23.22
CA LYS A 253 7.59 -13.06 -24.16
C LYS A 253 7.17 -12.86 -25.62
N HIS A 254 6.01 -12.26 -25.84
CA HIS A 254 5.44 -12.11 -27.18
C HIS A 254 5.38 -10.64 -27.60
N LYS A 255 5.32 -10.42 -28.93
CA LYS A 255 5.06 -9.10 -29.50
C LYS A 255 3.65 -8.65 -29.09
N MET A 256 3.53 -7.44 -28.53
CA MET A 256 2.21 -6.87 -28.22
C MET A 256 1.31 -6.88 -29.44
N GLY A 257 0.03 -7.24 -29.24
CA GLY A 257 -0.96 -7.31 -30.29
C GLY A 257 -0.84 -8.51 -31.22
N SER A 258 0.20 -9.38 -31.08
CA SER A 258 0.26 -10.61 -31.86
C SER A 258 -0.88 -11.57 -31.49
N PRO A 259 -1.29 -12.52 -32.39
CA PRO A 259 -2.33 -13.49 -32.06
C PRO A 259 -2.09 -14.25 -30.77
N THR A 260 -0.84 -14.71 -30.55
CA THR A 260 -0.44 -15.41 -29.32
C THR A 260 -0.58 -14.51 -28.10
N HIS A 261 -0.16 -13.23 -28.20
CA HIS A 261 -0.31 -12.28 -27.09
C HIS A 261 -1.81 -12.06 -26.74
N GLN A 262 -2.68 -11.91 -27.74
CA GLN A 262 -4.13 -11.74 -27.52
C GLN A 262 -4.77 -12.98 -26.89
N THR A 263 -4.39 -14.18 -27.36
CA THR A 263 -4.86 -15.44 -26.79
C THR A 263 -4.46 -15.58 -25.32
N LEU A 264 -3.18 -15.30 -24.99
CA LEU A 264 -2.71 -15.34 -23.61
C LEU A 264 -3.41 -14.30 -22.72
N LEU A 265 -3.61 -13.09 -23.26
CA LEU A 265 -4.31 -12.02 -22.55
C LEU A 265 -5.72 -12.43 -22.16
N SER A 266 -6.49 -12.95 -23.11
CA SER A 266 -7.88 -13.38 -22.86
C SER A 266 -7.97 -14.65 -22.00
N SER A 267 -7.01 -15.58 -22.09
CA SER A 267 -7.05 -16.85 -21.36
C SER A 267 -6.56 -16.73 -19.92
N LEU A 268 -5.48 -15.99 -19.67
CA LEU A 268 -4.78 -15.97 -18.37
C LEU A 268 -5.11 -14.74 -17.51
N TYR A 269 -5.65 -13.67 -18.12
CA TYR A 269 -5.88 -12.40 -17.40
C TYR A 269 -7.34 -12.00 -17.46
N LYS A 270 -7.75 -11.23 -16.45
CA LYS A 270 -9.05 -10.57 -16.37
C LYS A 270 -8.86 -9.10 -16.05
N GLU A 271 -9.85 -8.30 -16.39
CA GLU A 271 -9.88 -6.91 -15.98
C GLU A 271 -10.09 -6.82 -14.46
N HIS A 272 -9.32 -5.95 -13.84
CA HIS A 272 -9.43 -5.59 -12.43
C HIS A 272 -9.07 -4.12 -12.31
N LYS A 273 -10.09 -3.30 -12.30
CA LYS A 273 -9.93 -1.86 -12.19
C LYS A 273 -9.31 -1.53 -10.85
N TRP A 274 -8.25 -0.74 -10.89
CA TRP A 274 -7.62 -0.24 -9.68
C TRP A 274 -8.47 0.88 -9.08
N GLU A 275 -8.92 0.69 -7.87
CA GLU A 275 -9.72 1.63 -7.10
C GLU A 275 -8.94 2.01 -5.83
N PRO A 276 -8.21 3.16 -5.82
CA PRO A 276 -7.32 3.55 -4.73
C PRO A 276 -8.05 3.76 -3.40
N PHE A 277 -9.34 4.04 -3.48
CA PHE A 277 -10.20 4.30 -2.33
C PHE A 277 -11.25 3.20 -2.10
N GLU A 278 -11.02 1.99 -2.64
CA GLU A 278 -11.87 0.84 -2.33
C GLU A 278 -11.84 0.57 -0.84
N GLY A 279 -13.01 0.57 -0.19
CA GLY A 279 -13.15 0.43 1.25
C GLY A 279 -12.90 1.72 2.06
N ALA A 280 -12.45 2.82 1.46
CA ALA A 280 -12.39 4.10 2.14
C ALA A 280 -13.79 4.65 2.45
N ARG A 281 -13.90 5.47 3.52
CA ARG A 281 -15.17 6.09 3.93
C ARG A 281 -15.75 6.95 2.80
N GLU A 282 -17.07 7.06 2.72
CA GLU A 282 -17.74 7.78 1.62
C GLU A 282 -17.36 9.27 1.55
N GLU A 283 -17.18 9.92 2.71
CA GLU A 283 -16.73 11.31 2.80
C GLU A 283 -15.37 11.54 2.10
N THR A 284 -14.51 10.53 2.12
CA THR A 284 -13.17 10.57 1.49
C THR A 284 -13.24 10.40 -0.03
N LYS A 285 -14.25 9.69 -0.52
CA LYS A 285 -14.46 9.48 -1.96
C LYS A 285 -14.92 10.76 -2.67
N GLU A 286 -15.55 11.69 -1.97
CA GLU A 286 -15.99 12.97 -2.53
C GLU A 286 -14.83 13.95 -2.72
N THR A 287 -13.92 14.04 -1.74
CA THR A 287 -12.72 14.91 -1.83
C THR A 287 -11.76 14.50 -2.94
N ALA A 288 -11.74 13.23 -3.32
CA ALA A 288 -10.87 12.70 -4.38
C ALA A 288 -11.48 12.78 -5.80
N LYS A 289 -12.72 13.26 -5.93
CA LYS A 289 -13.39 13.43 -7.24
C LYS A 289 -13.14 14.80 -7.89
N CYS A 290 -12.65 15.77 -7.13
CA CYS A 290 -12.26 17.11 -7.60
C CYS A 290 -10.85 17.16 -8.25
#